data_ae48c8c6edd6971945b5e776b2ed583b
#
_entry.id   ae48c8c6edd6971945b5e776b2ed583b
#
_cell.length_a   1.000
_cell.length_b   1.000
_cell.length_c   1.000
_cell.angle_alpha   90.00
_cell.angle_beta   90.00
_cell.angle_gamma   90.00
#
_symmetry.space_group_name_H-M   'P 1'
#
loop_
_entity.id
_entity.type
_entity.pdbx_description
1 polymer ?
#
loop_
_entity_poly.entity_id
_entity_poly.type
_entity_poly.pdbx_seq_one_letter_code
_entity_poly.pdbx_strand_id
1 'polypeptide(L)'
;MRTNTAEEWLRKRIEKYGPISKLTLFGRPTVFITGPAANKFLFTNEGNKLASQQPKSITRLLGARNVMEMVGEEHRRMRRAIEMFLRPEVLKRYVGKMEDEVKRHLEMHWCGRGQLKVMPLMKTLTFDIISSLLFGLEQGRLREALVKEFNEMMEGMWAVPVNLPFTRFNKSIRASQRIRSKLSKIVHDKRVALDEGRLHPTEDLITSLLSFGREEDARSLIEEEILDNVIIVMVAGHDTSSILITFLMRQLAKDPKLYEDVLREQEEIAKNKVPGEKLTWEDLAKMKYTWRVAMETLRMVPPVFGSFRRVLKEVEYGGYRIPEGWQILWASNITHYDEQLFSKPRKFDPTRFENQSEIPPYSFVAFGGGARICPGFEFAKLETLVVIHHLVTQFKWRLCGKDDSFIRDPLPSPFEGLPIHLEQKNVEQQ
;
A
#
# COMPACT_ATOMS: atom_id res chain seq x y z
N MET A 1 10.61 10.20 -15.78
CA MET A 1 9.57 9.76 -14.82
C MET A 1 9.57 10.57 -13.53
N ARG A 2 10.45 11.52 -13.36
CA ARG A 2 10.55 12.35 -12.12
C ARG A 2 9.58 13.53 -12.06
N THR A 3 8.62 13.59 -12.97
CA THR A 3 7.58 14.61 -13.03
C THR A 3 6.28 13.95 -13.43
N ASN A 4 5.12 14.55 -13.16
CA ASN A 4 3.79 14.03 -13.56
C ASN A 4 3.60 13.88 -15.09
N THR A 5 4.68 14.01 -15.86
CA THR A 5 4.71 13.88 -17.33
C THR A 5 4.40 12.47 -17.82
N ALA A 6 4.55 11.43 -17.00
CA ALA A 6 4.25 10.06 -17.42
C ALA A 6 2.75 9.87 -17.75
N GLU A 7 1.86 10.46 -16.96
CA GLU A 7 0.41 10.41 -17.20
C GLU A 7 0.04 11.16 -18.49
N GLU A 8 0.57 12.38 -18.65
CA GLU A 8 0.34 13.18 -19.84
C GLU A 8 0.94 12.51 -21.08
N TRP A 9 2.13 11.92 -20.96
CA TRP A 9 2.76 11.20 -22.05
C TRP A 9 1.93 9.98 -22.49
N LEU A 10 1.39 9.19 -21.54
CA LEU A 10 0.51 8.06 -21.84
C LEU A 10 -0.80 8.53 -22.48
N ARG A 11 -1.39 9.63 -22.01
CA ARG A 11 -2.62 10.20 -22.57
C ARG A 11 -2.41 10.65 -24.03
N LYS A 12 -1.36 11.44 -24.32
CA LYS A 12 -0.97 11.82 -25.70
C LYS A 12 -0.71 10.60 -26.59
N ARG A 13 -0.19 9.53 -25.99
CA ARG A 13 0.04 8.28 -26.71
C ARG A 13 -1.27 7.59 -27.09
N ILE A 14 -2.24 7.57 -26.18
CA ILE A 14 -3.58 7.02 -26.45
C ILE A 14 -4.30 7.85 -27.53
N GLU A 15 -4.23 9.17 -27.45
CA GLU A 15 -4.79 10.08 -28.45
C GLU A 15 -4.21 9.79 -29.87
N LYS A 16 -2.92 9.47 -29.93
CA LYS A 16 -2.23 9.23 -31.21
C LYS A 16 -2.38 7.80 -31.77
N TYR A 17 -2.38 6.79 -30.89
CA TYR A 17 -2.25 5.39 -31.29
C TYR A 17 -3.40 4.50 -30.79
N GLY A 18 -4.36 5.06 -30.06
CA GLY A 18 -5.43 4.32 -29.42
C GLY A 18 -5.00 3.61 -28.13
N PRO A 19 -5.89 2.77 -27.56
CA PRO A 19 -5.70 2.13 -26.25
C PRO A 19 -4.64 1.01 -26.26
N ILE A 20 -4.14 0.62 -27.43
CA ILE A 20 -3.10 -0.40 -27.61
C ILE A 20 -1.96 0.22 -28.39
N SER A 21 -0.74 0.16 -27.87
CA SER A 21 0.42 0.67 -28.61
C SER A 21 1.73 0.00 -28.21
N LYS A 22 2.61 -0.21 -29.20
CA LYS A 22 3.96 -0.77 -29.00
C LYS A 22 4.97 0.33 -28.67
N LEU A 23 5.88 0.05 -27.76
CA LEU A 23 6.99 0.92 -27.38
C LEU A 23 8.19 0.07 -26.92
N THR A 24 9.30 0.71 -26.61
CA THR A 24 10.45 0.06 -25.96
C THR A 24 10.69 0.73 -24.62
N LEU A 25 10.64 -0.04 -23.53
CA LEU A 25 10.93 0.43 -22.19
C LEU A 25 12.03 -0.43 -21.57
N PHE A 26 13.03 0.24 -20.99
CA PHE A 26 14.18 -0.43 -20.36
C PHE A 26 14.87 -1.46 -21.26
N GLY A 27 14.96 -1.13 -22.57
CA GLY A 27 15.54 -2.02 -23.59
C GLY A 27 14.69 -3.23 -23.98
N ARG A 28 13.42 -3.28 -23.58
CA ARG A 28 12.51 -4.40 -23.87
C ARG A 28 11.32 -3.98 -24.72
N PRO A 29 10.90 -4.80 -25.70
CA PRO A 29 9.65 -4.60 -26.41
C PRO A 29 8.49 -4.62 -25.42
N THR A 30 7.67 -3.59 -25.46
CA THR A 30 6.58 -3.38 -24.51
C THR A 30 5.30 -3.04 -25.26
N VAL A 31 4.19 -3.65 -24.88
CA VAL A 31 2.85 -3.25 -25.32
C VAL A 31 2.18 -2.50 -24.17
N PHE A 32 1.77 -1.27 -24.42
CA PHE A 32 0.92 -0.53 -23.51
C PHE A 32 -0.53 -0.80 -23.86
N ILE A 33 -1.32 -1.17 -22.86
CA ILE A 33 -2.77 -1.37 -22.96
C ILE A 33 -3.49 -0.68 -21.81
N THR A 34 -4.72 -0.21 -22.07
CA THR A 34 -5.52 0.52 -21.09
C THR A 34 -7.01 0.28 -21.25
N GLY A 35 -7.78 0.61 -20.21
CA GLY A 35 -9.23 0.46 -20.13
C GLY A 35 -9.68 -0.83 -19.46
N PRO A 36 -10.99 -0.96 -19.14
CA PRO A 36 -11.52 -2.11 -18.39
C PRO A 36 -11.30 -3.46 -19.08
N ALA A 37 -11.41 -3.50 -20.42
CA ALA A 37 -11.15 -4.72 -21.18
C ALA A 37 -9.68 -5.17 -21.06
N ALA A 38 -8.73 -4.22 -21.09
CA ALA A 38 -7.31 -4.50 -20.87
C ALA A 38 -7.04 -5.00 -19.46
N ASN A 39 -7.62 -4.34 -18.46
CA ASN A 39 -7.51 -4.76 -17.05
C ASN A 39 -8.08 -6.18 -16.85
N LYS A 40 -9.26 -6.47 -17.41
CA LYS A 40 -9.84 -7.81 -17.39
C LYS A 40 -8.89 -8.84 -18.02
N PHE A 41 -8.39 -8.55 -19.24
CA PHE A 41 -7.46 -9.43 -19.93
C PHE A 41 -6.21 -9.74 -19.09
N LEU A 42 -5.60 -8.73 -18.49
CA LEU A 42 -4.41 -8.90 -17.65
C LEU A 42 -4.70 -9.77 -16.42
N PHE A 43 -5.77 -9.49 -15.71
CA PHE A 43 -6.07 -10.12 -14.44
C PHE A 43 -6.59 -11.55 -14.57
N THR A 44 -7.23 -11.88 -15.70
CA THR A 44 -7.72 -13.24 -15.97
C THR A 44 -6.67 -14.17 -16.59
N ASN A 45 -5.59 -13.64 -17.17
CA ASN A 45 -4.52 -14.42 -17.78
C ASN A 45 -3.28 -14.58 -16.87
N GLU A 46 -3.32 -14.03 -15.65
CA GLU A 46 -2.23 -14.09 -14.68
C GLU A 46 -1.96 -15.54 -14.24
N GLY A 47 -0.67 -15.92 -14.19
CA GLY A 47 -0.22 -17.24 -13.79
C GLY A 47 -0.31 -18.33 -14.87
N ASN A 48 -0.98 -18.06 -15.98
CA ASN A 48 -1.08 -18.98 -17.12
C ASN A 48 -0.31 -18.48 -18.34
N LYS A 49 -0.72 -17.32 -18.87
CA LYS A 49 -0.09 -16.69 -20.05
C LYS A 49 0.76 -15.48 -19.68
N LEU A 50 0.47 -14.86 -18.56
CA LEU A 50 1.14 -13.67 -18.05
C LEU A 50 1.68 -13.91 -16.65
N ALA A 51 2.80 -13.27 -16.34
CA ALA A 51 3.37 -13.24 -15.00
C ALA A 51 3.68 -11.81 -14.58
N SER A 52 3.58 -11.52 -13.29
CA SER A 52 4.07 -10.27 -12.72
C SER A 52 5.54 -10.09 -13.06
N GLN A 53 5.97 -8.87 -13.29
CA GLN A 53 7.37 -8.54 -13.57
C GLN A 53 7.77 -7.31 -12.76
N GLN A 54 8.80 -7.48 -11.94
CA GLN A 54 9.41 -6.41 -11.16
C GLN A 54 10.72 -5.95 -11.80
N PRO A 55 11.14 -4.70 -11.59
CA PRO A 55 12.49 -4.26 -11.88
C PRO A 55 13.53 -5.11 -11.14
N LYS A 56 14.67 -5.41 -11.79
CA LYS A 56 15.74 -6.21 -11.17
C LYS A 56 16.28 -5.62 -9.86
N SER A 57 16.22 -4.31 -9.67
CA SER A 57 16.57 -3.65 -8.41
C SER A 57 15.68 -4.13 -7.27
N ILE A 58 14.39 -4.19 -7.48
CA ILE A 58 13.40 -4.64 -6.49
C ILE A 58 13.63 -6.11 -6.14
N THR A 59 13.71 -7.00 -7.13
CA THR A 59 13.94 -8.43 -6.89
C THR A 59 15.24 -8.69 -6.09
N ARG A 60 16.31 -7.93 -6.37
CA ARG A 60 17.58 -8.08 -5.64
C ARG A 60 17.52 -7.60 -4.19
N LEU A 61 16.68 -6.61 -3.88
CA LEU A 61 16.52 -6.08 -2.52
C LEU A 61 15.56 -6.92 -1.69
N LEU A 62 14.44 -7.34 -2.29
CA LEU A 62 13.35 -7.99 -1.58
C LEU A 62 13.47 -9.53 -1.58
N GLY A 63 14.34 -10.09 -2.42
CA GLY A 63 14.50 -11.53 -2.62
C GLY A 63 13.64 -12.08 -3.76
N ALA A 64 14.02 -13.24 -4.26
CA ALA A 64 13.38 -13.87 -5.41
C ALA A 64 12.20 -14.78 -5.04
N ARG A 65 12.06 -15.10 -3.74
CA ARG A 65 11.03 -16.00 -3.21
C ARG A 65 9.86 -15.24 -2.55
N ASN A 66 9.66 -13.99 -2.92
CA ASN A 66 8.50 -13.23 -2.47
C ASN A 66 7.28 -13.46 -3.38
N VAL A 67 6.09 -13.23 -2.85
CA VAL A 67 4.80 -13.46 -3.54
C VAL A 67 4.66 -12.69 -4.86
N MET A 68 5.39 -11.59 -5.07
CA MET A 68 5.35 -10.81 -6.31
C MET A 68 6.12 -11.48 -7.45
N GLU A 69 7.17 -12.25 -7.14
CA GLU A 69 8.00 -12.96 -8.12
C GLU A 69 7.48 -14.38 -8.42
N MET A 70 6.78 -14.99 -7.46
CA MET A 70 6.23 -16.34 -7.59
C MET A 70 5.13 -16.40 -8.65
N VAL A 71 4.99 -17.55 -9.32
CA VAL A 71 3.95 -17.83 -10.34
C VAL A 71 3.25 -19.15 -10.07
N GLY A 72 2.06 -19.33 -10.64
CA GLY A 72 1.32 -20.60 -10.61
C GLY A 72 1.03 -21.07 -9.18
N GLU A 73 1.35 -22.33 -8.88
CA GLU A 73 1.04 -22.97 -7.59
C GLU A 73 1.85 -22.38 -6.42
N GLU A 74 3.12 -22.01 -6.65
CA GLU A 74 3.94 -21.39 -5.61
C GLU A 74 3.34 -20.05 -5.18
N HIS A 75 2.85 -19.25 -6.13
CA HIS A 75 2.13 -18.01 -5.82
C HIS A 75 0.86 -18.29 -5.01
N ARG A 76 0.04 -19.26 -5.42
CA ARG A 76 -1.20 -19.61 -4.69
C ARG A 76 -0.91 -20.06 -3.25
N ARG A 77 0.13 -20.89 -3.07
CA ARG A 77 0.55 -21.36 -1.76
C ARG A 77 0.99 -20.22 -0.84
N MET A 78 1.89 -19.35 -1.32
CA MET A 78 2.36 -18.20 -0.56
C MET A 78 1.24 -17.20 -0.30
N ARG A 79 0.39 -16.97 -1.28
CA ARG A 79 -0.77 -16.09 -1.14
C ARG A 79 -1.70 -16.56 -0.01
N ARG A 80 -2.02 -17.84 0.06
CA ARG A 80 -2.81 -18.44 1.16
C ARG A 80 -2.14 -18.22 2.52
N ALA A 81 -0.83 -18.42 2.60
CA ALA A 81 -0.08 -18.22 3.85
C ALA A 81 -0.17 -16.77 4.36
N ILE A 82 -0.04 -15.79 3.46
CA ILE A 82 -0.19 -14.36 3.81
C ILE A 82 -1.63 -14.03 4.18
N GLU A 83 -2.61 -14.56 3.47
CA GLU A 83 -4.03 -14.32 3.71
C GLU A 83 -4.50 -14.90 5.05
N MET A 84 -3.85 -15.92 5.60
CA MET A 84 -4.17 -16.41 6.96
C MET A 84 -4.01 -15.30 8.02
N PHE A 85 -2.97 -14.48 7.90
CA PHE A 85 -2.74 -13.33 8.77
C PHE A 85 -3.74 -12.18 8.50
N LEU A 86 -4.18 -12.00 7.24
CA LEU A 86 -5.05 -10.91 6.81
C LEU A 86 -6.56 -11.27 6.86
N ARG A 87 -6.92 -12.39 7.46
CA ARG A 87 -8.33 -12.78 7.64
C ARG A 87 -9.06 -11.79 8.56
N PRO A 88 -10.35 -11.50 8.33
CA PRO A 88 -11.13 -10.60 9.16
C PRO A 88 -11.07 -10.92 10.66
N GLU A 89 -11.10 -12.20 11.03
CA GLU A 89 -11.05 -12.66 12.42
C GLU A 89 -9.73 -12.29 13.11
N VAL A 90 -8.62 -12.29 12.35
CA VAL A 90 -7.31 -11.86 12.84
C VAL A 90 -7.24 -10.34 12.89
N LEU A 91 -7.68 -9.66 11.82
CA LEU A 91 -7.65 -8.20 11.71
C LEU A 91 -8.51 -7.51 12.77
N LYS A 92 -9.65 -8.08 13.16
CA LYS A 92 -10.49 -7.56 14.27
C LYS A 92 -9.69 -7.37 15.54
N ARG A 93 -8.80 -8.30 15.87
CA ARG A 93 -7.95 -8.24 17.07
C ARG A 93 -6.88 -7.15 17.01
N TYR A 94 -6.55 -6.68 15.82
CA TYR A 94 -5.52 -5.67 15.60
C TYR A 94 -6.02 -4.23 15.64
N VAL A 95 -7.34 -4.00 15.56
CA VAL A 95 -7.90 -2.64 15.60
C VAL A 95 -7.41 -1.89 16.85
N GLY A 96 -7.50 -2.49 18.04
CA GLY A 96 -7.04 -1.89 19.27
C GLY A 96 -5.52 -1.67 19.33
N LYS A 97 -4.72 -2.59 18.74
CA LYS A 97 -3.25 -2.41 18.66
C LYS A 97 -2.89 -1.28 17.68
N MET A 98 -3.60 -1.16 16.55
CA MET A 98 -3.43 -0.04 15.61
C MET A 98 -3.74 1.30 16.29
N GLU A 99 -4.84 1.34 17.04
CA GLU A 99 -5.25 2.54 17.78
C GLU A 99 -4.21 2.98 18.82
N ASP A 100 -3.63 2.04 19.55
CA ASP A 100 -2.56 2.34 20.51
C ASP A 100 -1.33 2.96 19.83
N GLU A 101 -0.92 2.42 18.68
CA GLU A 101 0.19 2.99 17.90
C GLU A 101 -0.16 4.39 17.36
N VAL A 102 -1.38 4.59 16.88
CA VAL A 102 -1.86 5.89 16.38
C VAL A 102 -1.87 6.93 17.51
N LYS A 103 -2.49 6.63 18.64
CA LYS A 103 -2.56 7.53 19.81
C LYS A 103 -1.16 7.95 20.27
N ARG A 104 -0.27 6.98 20.45
CA ARG A 104 1.11 7.23 20.86
C ARG A 104 1.88 8.10 19.85
N HIS A 105 1.72 7.82 18.55
CA HIS A 105 2.35 8.62 17.50
C HIS A 105 1.85 10.06 17.50
N LEU A 106 0.54 10.27 17.68
CA LEU A 106 -0.05 11.61 17.76
C LEU A 106 0.44 12.37 19.01
N GLU A 107 0.50 11.73 20.15
CA GLU A 107 1.05 12.32 21.38
C GLU A 107 2.51 12.77 21.20
N MET A 108 3.35 11.92 20.59
CA MET A 108 4.79 12.21 20.45
C MET A 108 5.10 13.24 19.36
N HIS A 109 4.33 13.28 18.27
CA HIS A 109 4.75 14.00 17.07
C HIS A 109 3.79 15.12 16.64
N TRP A 110 2.54 15.14 17.14
CA TRP A 110 1.51 16.08 16.69
C TRP A 110 1.08 17.05 17.80
N CYS A 111 0.89 16.56 19.01
CA CYS A 111 0.44 17.38 20.15
C CYS A 111 1.42 18.52 20.41
N GLY A 112 0.89 19.72 20.64
CA GLY A 112 1.68 20.93 20.89
C GLY A 112 2.45 21.48 19.67
N ARG A 113 2.22 20.95 18.45
CA ARG A 113 2.87 21.44 17.23
C ARG A 113 1.96 22.41 16.49
N GLY A 114 2.48 23.56 16.09
CA GLY A 114 1.77 24.53 15.25
C GLY A 114 1.93 24.31 13.76
N GLN A 115 2.99 23.59 13.37
CA GLN A 115 3.31 23.28 11.98
C GLN A 115 4.08 21.97 11.90
N LEU A 116 3.78 21.18 10.86
CA LEU A 116 4.46 19.91 10.60
C LEU A 116 4.39 19.52 9.11
N LYS A 117 5.20 18.50 8.74
CA LYS A 117 5.16 17.85 7.42
C LYS A 117 4.49 16.49 7.57
N VAL A 118 3.37 16.28 6.86
CA VAL A 118 2.51 15.11 7.05
C VAL A 118 3.17 13.81 6.57
N MET A 119 3.70 13.79 5.34
CA MET A 119 4.17 12.55 4.73
C MET A 119 5.29 11.83 5.51
N PRO A 120 6.33 12.50 6.02
CA PRO A 120 7.32 11.85 6.87
C PRO A 120 6.72 11.22 8.12
N LEU A 121 5.76 11.91 8.77
CA LEU A 121 5.08 11.41 9.96
C LEU A 121 4.19 10.20 9.65
N MET A 122 3.46 10.23 8.54
CA MET A 122 2.66 9.08 8.11
C MET A 122 3.54 7.87 7.77
N LYS A 123 4.71 8.07 7.18
CA LYS A 123 5.68 6.99 6.95
C LYS A 123 6.17 6.38 8.27
N THR A 124 6.47 7.20 9.28
CA THR A 124 6.83 6.70 10.61
C THR A 124 5.68 5.92 11.23
N LEU A 125 4.48 6.48 11.21
CA LEU A 125 3.29 5.83 11.78
C LEU A 125 2.99 4.47 11.14
N THR A 126 2.95 4.41 9.80
CA THR A 126 2.67 3.15 9.10
C THR A 126 3.77 2.11 9.33
N PHE A 127 5.03 2.53 9.44
CA PHE A 127 6.11 1.62 9.83
C PHE A 127 5.91 1.08 11.25
N ASP A 128 5.50 1.95 12.18
CA ASP A 128 5.26 1.58 13.57
C ASP A 128 4.12 0.57 13.68
N ILE A 129 2.99 0.83 13.02
CA ILE A 129 1.85 -0.09 12.97
C ILE A 129 2.28 -1.45 12.40
N ILE A 130 2.95 -1.45 11.25
CA ILE A 130 3.39 -2.68 10.59
C ILE A 130 4.38 -3.46 11.46
N SER A 131 5.37 -2.79 12.06
CA SER A 131 6.38 -3.44 12.91
C SER A 131 5.73 -4.07 14.16
N SER A 132 4.76 -3.40 14.76
CA SER A 132 3.99 -3.93 15.88
C SER A 132 3.20 -5.18 15.48
N LEU A 133 2.51 -5.14 14.34
CA LEU A 133 1.62 -6.22 13.91
C LEU A 133 2.33 -7.37 13.19
N LEU A 134 3.36 -7.05 12.36
CA LEU A 134 4.07 -8.09 11.60
C LEU A 134 5.11 -8.83 12.44
N PHE A 135 5.75 -8.12 13.37
CA PHE A 135 6.86 -8.68 14.13
C PHE A 135 6.55 -8.84 15.61
N GLY A 136 5.42 -8.28 16.08
CA GLY A 136 5.13 -8.19 17.51
C GLY A 136 6.22 -7.41 18.26
N LEU A 137 6.89 -6.48 17.59
CA LEU A 137 7.97 -5.69 18.19
C LEU A 137 7.39 -4.49 18.92
N GLU A 138 7.63 -4.43 20.19
CA GLU A 138 7.42 -3.22 20.99
C GLU A 138 8.43 -2.14 20.62
N GLN A 139 8.18 -0.90 21.06
CA GLN A 139 9.14 0.17 20.88
C GLN A 139 10.47 -0.13 21.57
N GLY A 140 11.57 0.29 20.94
CA GLY A 140 12.90 0.09 21.50
C GLY A 140 13.98 0.01 20.43
N ARG A 141 15.22 -0.18 20.86
CA ARG A 141 16.44 -0.14 20.04
C ARG A 141 16.38 -1.03 18.78
N LEU A 142 15.72 -2.20 18.86
CA LEU A 142 15.64 -3.11 17.74
C LEU A 142 14.73 -2.55 16.63
N ARG A 143 13.55 -2.00 17.01
CA ARG A 143 12.61 -1.36 16.08
C ARG A 143 13.23 -0.11 15.45
N GLU A 144 13.89 0.74 16.22
CA GLU A 144 14.61 1.93 15.72
C GLU A 144 15.72 1.56 14.72
N ALA A 145 16.49 0.52 15.03
CA ALA A 145 17.51 0.02 14.12
C ALA A 145 16.91 -0.54 12.82
N LEU A 146 15.76 -1.22 12.86
CA LEU A 146 15.05 -1.70 11.68
C LEU A 146 14.50 -0.54 10.84
N VAL A 147 13.91 0.50 11.45
CA VAL A 147 13.43 1.73 10.78
C VAL A 147 14.56 2.35 9.96
N LYS A 148 15.74 2.56 10.60
CA LYS A 148 16.89 3.17 9.93
C LYS A 148 17.35 2.37 8.71
N GLU A 149 17.49 1.05 8.88
CA GLU A 149 17.94 0.17 7.80
C GLU A 149 16.89 0.02 6.70
N PHE A 150 15.61 0.01 7.07
CA PHE A 150 14.51 -0.03 6.13
C PHE A 150 14.49 1.22 5.25
N ASN A 151 14.62 2.41 5.83
CA ASN A 151 14.69 3.66 5.08
C ASN A 151 15.89 3.67 4.11
N GLU A 152 17.06 3.19 4.56
CA GLU A 152 18.24 3.06 3.70
C GLU A 152 18.02 2.06 2.55
N MET A 153 17.33 0.96 2.81
CA MET A 153 16.95 -0.01 1.78
C MET A 153 15.98 0.62 0.75
N MET A 154 14.98 1.37 1.20
CA MET A 154 13.99 2.02 0.35
C MET A 154 14.58 3.05 -0.60
N GLU A 155 15.63 3.80 -0.19
CA GLU A 155 16.31 4.80 -1.03
C GLU A 155 16.86 4.24 -2.35
N GLY A 156 17.28 2.97 -2.36
CA GLY A 156 17.82 2.33 -3.56
C GLY A 156 16.85 1.48 -4.34
N MET A 157 15.64 1.31 -3.87
CA MET A 157 14.64 0.42 -4.52
C MET A 157 14.40 0.81 -5.99
N TRP A 158 14.39 2.10 -6.26
CA TRP A 158 14.16 2.66 -7.60
C TRP A 158 15.44 3.20 -8.25
N ALA A 159 16.61 2.95 -7.63
CA ALA A 159 17.89 3.33 -8.21
C ALA A 159 18.27 2.41 -9.39
N VAL A 160 19.16 2.93 -10.25
CA VAL A 160 19.78 2.07 -11.28
C VAL A 160 20.56 0.95 -10.56
N PRO A 161 20.36 -0.34 -10.91
CA PRO A 161 20.89 -1.48 -10.18
C PRO A 161 22.41 -1.69 -10.40
N VAL A 162 23.20 -0.64 -10.22
CA VAL A 162 24.67 -0.66 -10.29
C VAL A 162 25.21 -0.92 -8.90
N ASN A 163 25.75 -2.11 -8.69
CA ASN A 163 26.29 -2.54 -7.40
C ASN A 163 27.80 -2.24 -7.29
N LEU A 164 28.14 -0.97 -7.29
CA LEU A 164 29.51 -0.51 -7.03
C LEU A 164 29.57 0.17 -5.65
N PRO A 165 30.75 0.17 -4.97
CA PRO A 165 30.93 0.90 -3.72
C PRO A 165 30.39 2.33 -3.83
N PHE A 166 29.77 2.84 -2.76
CA PHE A 166 29.20 4.20 -2.63
C PHE A 166 27.94 4.49 -3.44
N THR A 167 27.49 3.60 -4.35
CA THR A 167 26.19 3.80 -5.05
C THR A 167 25.03 3.63 -4.07
N ARG A 168 23.91 4.33 -4.33
CA ARG A 168 22.67 4.17 -3.57
C ARG A 168 22.21 2.71 -3.55
N PHE A 169 22.28 2.05 -4.70
CA PHE A 169 21.88 0.65 -4.82
C PHE A 169 22.76 -0.29 -3.96
N ASN A 170 24.09 -0.08 -3.92
CA ASN A 170 24.97 -0.87 -3.07
C ASN A 170 24.67 -0.67 -1.56
N LYS A 171 24.43 0.58 -1.13
CA LYS A 171 24.01 0.87 0.25
C LYS A 171 22.71 0.13 0.60
N SER A 172 21.72 0.17 -0.27
CA SER A 172 20.44 -0.49 -0.07
C SER A 172 20.54 -2.02 -0.05
N ILE A 173 21.42 -2.64 -0.85
CA ILE A 173 21.72 -4.08 -0.75
C ILE A 173 22.29 -4.42 0.63
N ARG A 174 23.25 -3.64 1.12
CA ARG A 174 23.80 -3.86 2.46
C ARG A 174 22.76 -3.68 3.56
N ALA A 175 21.89 -2.69 3.43
CA ALA A 175 20.77 -2.49 4.36
C ALA A 175 19.80 -3.68 4.33
N SER A 176 19.42 -4.17 3.15
CA SER A 176 18.60 -5.39 3.00
C SER A 176 19.24 -6.60 3.69
N GLN A 177 20.55 -6.80 3.54
CA GLN A 177 21.28 -7.89 4.21
C GLN A 177 21.24 -7.77 5.75
N ARG A 178 21.38 -6.55 6.29
CA ARG A 178 21.29 -6.33 7.75
C ARG A 178 19.87 -6.54 8.27
N ILE A 179 18.85 -6.12 7.52
CA ILE A 179 17.44 -6.39 7.83
C ILE A 179 17.22 -7.90 7.89
N ARG A 180 17.65 -8.65 6.86
CA ARG A 180 17.54 -10.11 6.81
C ARG A 180 18.18 -10.79 7.98
N SER A 181 19.40 -10.39 8.37
CA SER A 181 20.09 -10.95 9.53
C SER A 181 19.33 -10.73 10.84
N LYS A 182 18.69 -9.56 11.01
CA LYS A 182 17.85 -9.29 12.19
C LYS A 182 16.55 -10.08 12.16
N LEU A 183 15.89 -10.13 11.01
CA LEU A 183 14.65 -10.90 10.84
C LEU A 183 14.86 -12.40 11.01
N SER A 184 15.98 -12.97 10.53
CA SER A 184 16.30 -14.38 10.75
C SER A 184 16.37 -14.74 12.23
N LYS A 185 16.95 -13.87 13.07
CA LYS A 185 16.94 -14.06 14.53
C LYS A 185 15.53 -14.04 15.09
N ILE A 186 14.69 -13.06 14.69
CA ILE A 186 13.31 -12.97 15.14
C ILE A 186 12.51 -14.21 14.73
N VAL A 187 12.69 -14.67 13.48
CA VAL A 187 12.05 -15.88 12.96
C VAL A 187 12.47 -17.11 13.76
N HIS A 188 13.76 -17.24 14.07
CA HIS A 188 14.29 -18.33 14.90
C HIS A 188 13.68 -18.31 16.30
N ASP A 189 13.70 -17.17 17.00
CA ASP A 189 13.18 -17.02 18.37
C ASP A 189 11.67 -17.32 18.43
N LYS A 190 10.91 -16.86 17.43
CA LYS A 190 9.48 -17.14 17.33
C LYS A 190 9.19 -18.61 17.00
N ARG A 191 10.02 -19.26 16.21
CA ARG A 191 9.90 -20.70 15.94
C ARG A 191 10.05 -21.50 17.22
N VAL A 192 11.08 -21.21 18.02
CA VAL A 192 11.29 -21.84 19.32
C VAL A 192 10.09 -21.60 20.24
N ALA A 193 9.63 -20.35 20.32
CA ALA A 193 8.50 -20.00 21.17
C ALA A 193 7.17 -20.67 20.75
N LEU A 194 6.96 -20.88 19.43
CA LEU A 194 5.82 -21.66 18.92
C LEU A 194 5.94 -23.14 19.24
N ASP A 195 7.13 -23.72 19.11
CA ASP A 195 7.39 -25.13 19.39
C ASP A 195 7.22 -25.44 20.88
N GLU A 196 7.51 -24.48 21.75
CA GLU A 196 7.30 -24.54 23.20
C GLU A 196 5.87 -24.15 23.63
N GLY A 197 4.98 -23.80 22.71
CA GLY A 197 3.60 -23.39 23.02
C GLY A 197 3.46 -22.03 23.71
N ARG A 198 4.52 -21.21 23.70
CA ARG A 198 4.53 -19.85 24.30
C ARG A 198 3.91 -18.78 23.40
N LEU A 199 3.77 -19.02 22.11
CA LEU A 199 3.12 -18.13 21.15
C LEU A 199 1.97 -18.83 20.44
N HIS A 200 0.97 -18.05 20.05
CA HIS A 200 -0.14 -18.55 19.23
C HIS A 200 0.23 -18.48 17.72
N PRO A 201 -0.20 -19.46 16.89
CA PRO A 201 0.07 -19.48 15.44
C PRO A 201 -0.37 -18.21 14.68
N THR A 202 -1.30 -17.44 15.20
CA THR A 202 -1.80 -16.20 14.60
C THR A 202 -1.49 -14.95 15.43
N GLU A 203 -0.40 -15.00 16.21
CA GLU A 203 0.02 -13.85 17.03
C GLU A 203 0.50 -12.67 16.18
N ASP A 204 1.17 -12.95 15.08
CA ASP A 204 1.61 -11.98 14.06
C ASP A 204 1.85 -12.68 12.71
N LEU A 205 2.32 -11.93 11.70
CA LEU A 205 2.60 -12.48 10.38
C LEU A 205 3.66 -13.58 10.41
N ILE A 206 4.73 -13.40 11.19
CA ILE A 206 5.84 -14.38 11.24
C ILE A 206 5.34 -15.70 11.83
N THR A 207 4.59 -15.65 12.93
CA THR A 207 4.00 -16.85 13.54
C THR A 207 3.00 -17.53 12.61
N SER A 208 2.21 -16.76 11.86
CA SER A 208 1.29 -17.30 10.83
C SER A 208 2.04 -18.00 9.71
N LEU A 209 3.12 -17.42 9.19
CA LEU A 209 3.94 -18.04 8.14
C LEU A 209 4.68 -19.28 8.65
N LEU A 210 5.18 -19.26 9.88
CA LEU A 210 5.84 -20.41 10.53
C LEU A 210 4.89 -21.59 10.77
N SER A 211 3.62 -21.31 11.01
CA SER A 211 2.58 -22.32 11.27
C SER A 211 1.95 -22.86 10.00
N PHE A 212 2.14 -22.20 8.85
CA PHE A 212 1.59 -22.64 7.59
C PHE A 212 2.14 -24.02 7.18
N GLY A 213 1.23 -24.96 6.88
CA GLY A 213 1.58 -26.33 6.50
C GLY A 213 1.88 -27.28 7.66
N ARG A 214 1.72 -26.87 8.92
CA ARG A 214 1.86 -27.76 10.08
C ARG A 214 0.64 -28.66 10.29
N GLU A 215 -0.54 -28.16 9.95
CA GLU A 215 -1.83 -28.83 10.17
C GLU A 215 -2.51 -29.31 8.88
N GLU A 216 -2.03 -28.91 7.71
CA GLU A 216 -2.60 -29.24 6.41
C GLU A 216 -1.57 -30.01 5.57
N ASP A 217 -2.04 -30.75 4.54
CA ASP A 217 -1.21 -31.40 3.51
C ASP A 217 -0.35 -30.41 2.67
N ALA A 218 -0.24 -29.16 3.09
CA ALA A 218 0.51 -28.11 2.44
C ALA A 218 1.99 -28.16 2.87
N ARG A 219 2.90 -28.11 1.90
CA ARG A 219 4.34 -28.00 2.16
C ARG A 219 4.63 -26.74 2.99
N SER A 220 5.29 -26.91 4.14
CA SER A 220 5.77 -25.83 5.01
C SER A 220 6.68 -24.83 4.26
N LEU A 221 6.71 -23.59 4.70
CA LEU A 221 7.57 -22.55 4.13
C LEU A 221 9.01 -22.70 4.62
N ILE A 222 9.97 -22.53 3.72
CA ILE A 222 11.38 -22.42 4.10
C ILE A 222 11.69 -21.02 4.60
N GLU A 223 12.75 -20.86 5.37
CA GLU A 223 13.11 -19.58 6.01
C GLU A 223 13.29 -18.44 5.00
N GLU A 224 13.90 -18.72 3.84
CA GLU A 224 14.06 -17.71 2.78
C GLU A 224 12.71 -17.20 2.26
N GLU A 225 11.72 -18.08 2.09
CA GLU A 225 10.36 -17.69 1.71
C GLU A 225 9.71 -16.82 2.78
N ILE A 226 9.90 -17.14 4.06
CA ILE A 226 9.38 -16.34 5.17
C ILE A 226 10.03 -14.95 5.17
N LEU A 227 11.36 -14.86 5.12
CA LEU A 227 12.09 -13.59 5.12
C LEU A 227 11.70 -12.70 3.95
N ASP A 228 11.67 -13.23 2.72
CA ASP A 228 11.32 -12.50 1.52
C ASP A 228 9.90 -11.95 1.61
N ASN A 229 8.97 -12.73 2.16
CA ASN A 229 7.57 -12.31 2.25
C ASN A 229 7.30 -11.38 3.44
N VAL A 230 8.01 -11.49 4.52
CA VAL A 230 7.98 -10.50 5.61
C VAL A 230 8.47 -9.15 5.10
N ILE A 231 9.59 -9.10 4.37
CA ILE A 231 10.14 -7.86 3.81
C ILE A 231 9.19 -7.24 2.77
N ILE A 232 8.63 -8.03 1.84
CA ILE A 232 7.72 -7.47 0.83
C ILE A 232 6.42 -6.94 1.46
N VAL A 233 5.87 -7.60 2.48
CA VAL A 233 4.67 -7.11 3.17
C VAL A 233 4.96 -5.82 3.93
N MET A 234 6.14 -5.70 4.56
CA MET A 234 6.60 -4.47 5.20
C MET A 234 6.69 -3.31 4.21
N VAL A 235 7.32 -3.53 3.05
CA VAL A 235 7.44 -2.52 1.99
C VAL A 235 6.08 -2.14 1.43
N ALA A 236 5.23 -3.13 1.15
CA ALA A 236 3.92 -2.91 0.53
C ALA A 236 2.99 -2.10 1.42
N GLY A 237 2.94 -2.38 2.71
CA GLY A 237 2.05 -1.68 3.65
C GLY A 237 2.56 -0.29 4.04
N HIS A 238 3.88 -0.11 4.18
CA HIS A 238 4.47 1.16 4.63
C HIS A 238 4.21 2.32 3.66
N ASP A 239 4.69 2.24 2.43
CA ASP A 239 4.60 3.39 1.51
C ASP A 239 3.18 3.62 0.99
N THR A 240 2.42 2.58 0.71
CA THR A 240 1.10 2.73 0.09
C THR A 240 0.08 3.35 1.03
N SER A 241 0.03 2.92 2.29
CA SER A 241 -0.87 3.48 3.31
C SER A 241 -0.47 4.90 3.69
N SER A 242 0.83 5.17 3.87
CA SER A 242 1.29 6.53 4.19
C SER A 242 0.94 7.54 3.09
N ILE A 243 1.01 7.12 1.83
CA ILE A 243 0.58 7.93 0.68
C ILE A 243 -0.92 8.16 0.71
N LEU A 244 -1.73 7.12 0.88
CA LEU A 244 -3.19 7.24 0.94
C LEU A 244 -3.60 8.23 2.02
N ILE A 245 -3.12 8.06 3.25
CA ILE A 245 -3.47 8.93 4.38
C ILE A 245 -3.02 10.36 4.11
N THR A 246 -1.79 10.56 3.62
CA THR A 246 -1.25 11.90 3.31
C THR A 246 -2.09 12.62 2.26
N PHE A 247 -2.47 11.94 1.17
CA PHE A 247 -3.28 12.57 0.12
C PHE A 247 -4.74 12.74 0.52
N LEU A 248 -5.27 11.90 1.40
CA LEU A 248 -6.59 12.09 2.00
C LEU A 248 -6.58 13.34 2.88
N MET A 249 -5.60 13.53 3.75
CA MET A 249 -5.43 14.76 4.56
C MET A 249 -5.28 16.00 3.69
N ARG A 250 -4.57 15.89 2.56
CA ARG A 250 -4.47 16.99 1.58
C ARG A 250 -5.84 17.36 1.01
N GLN A 251 -6.70 16.39 0.69
CA GLN A 251 -8.05 16.66 0.19
C GLN A 251 -8.93 17.32 1.26
N LEU A 252 -8.87 16.81 2.49
CA LEU A 252 -9.60 17.43 3.62
C LEU A 252 -9.15 18.88 3.90
N ALA A 253 -7.85 19.19 3.72
CA ALA A 253 -7.35 20.56 3.86
C ALA A 253 -7.80 21.50 2.73
N LYS A 254 -8.11 20.97 1.54
CA LYS A 254 -8.54 21.74 0.36
C LYS A 254 -10.04 22.00 0.32
N ASP A 255 -10.83 21.15 0.93
CA ASP A 255 -12.29 21.22 0.91
C ASP A 255 -12.83 21.19 2.35
N PRO A 256 -13.17 22.38 2.91
CA PRO A 256 -13.72 22.48 4.26
C PRO A 256 -15.01 21.69 4.45
N LYS A 257 -15.87 21.63 3.41
CA LYS A 257 -17.11 20.87 3.50
C LYS A 257 -16.82 19.36 3.60
N LEU A 258 -15.88 18.87 2.80
CA LEU A 258 -15.45 17.49 2.87
C LEU A 258 -14.89 17.13 4.26
N TYR A 259 -14.10 18.04 4.85
CA TYR A 259 -13.59 17.89 6.20
C TYR A 259 -14.74 17.82 7.23
N GLU A 260 -15.71 18.73 7.15
CA GLU A 260 -16.86 18.78 8.06
C GLU A 260 -17.74 17.53 7.95
N ASP A 261 -17.96 17.02 6.75
CA ASP A 261 -18.76 15.81 6.54
C ASP A 261 -18.05 14.56 7.09
N VAL A 262 -16.72 14.44 6.93
CA VAL A 262 -15.92 13.38 7.55
C VAL A 262 -15.94 13.55 9.07
N LEU A 263 -15.70 14.74 9.58
CA LEU A 263 -15.70 15.01 11.03
C LEU A 263 -17.03 14.61 11.67
N ARG A 264 -18.15 14.97 11.06
CA ARG A 264 -19.49 14.63 11.56
C ARG A 264 -19.67 13.11 11.71
N GLU A 265 -19.28 12.31 10.70
CA GLU A 265 -19.31 10.85 10.81
C GLU A 265 -18.46 10.35 11.97
N GLN A 266 -17.27 10.92 12.15
CA GLN A 266 -16.35 10.48 13.20
C GLN A 266 -16.80 10.88 14.60
N GLU A 267 -17.41 12.07 14.76
CA GLU A 267 -17.99 12.54 16.03
C GLU A 267 -19.23 11.73 16.43
N GLU A 268 -20.05 11.31 15.47
CA GLU A 268 -21.20 10.42 15.75
C GLU A 268 -20.73 9.07 16.31
N ILE A 269 -19.62 8.54 15.80
CA ILE A 269 -19.02 7.30 16.32
C ILE A 269 -18.45 7.53 17.71
N ALA A 270 -17.70 8.62 17.89
CA ALA A 270 -17.08 8.93 19.18
C ALA A 270 -18.12 9.15 20.31
N LYS A 271 -19.24 9.82 20.04
CA LYS A 271 -20.34 10.07 21.01
C LYS A 271 -20.98 8.78 21.53
N ASN A 272 -20.92 7.69 20.78
CA ASN A 272 -21.50 6.41 21.19
C ASN A 272 -20.52 5.54 21.99
N LYS A 273 -19.35 6.07 22.36
CA LYS A 273 -18.31 5.35 23.11
C LYS A 273 -18.13 5.93 24.51
N VAL A 274 -17.83 5.04 25.43
CA VAL A 274 -17.43 5.45 26.78
C VAL A 274 -16.02 6.07 26.72
N PRO A 275 -15.72 7.13 27.49
CA PRO A 275 -14.37 7.69 27.53
C PRO A 275 -13.31 6.60 27.81
N GLY A 276 -12.29 6.56 26.96
CA GLY A 276 -11.23 5.55 27.04
C GLY A 276 -11.51 4.21 26.32
N GLU A 277 -12.73 3.98 25.84
CA GLU A 277 -13.05 2.79 25.07
C GLU A 277 -12.38 2.81 23.68
N LYS A 278 -11.74 1.70 23.33
CA LYS A 278 -11.07 1.56 22.03
C LYS A 278 -12.05 1.40 20.86
N LEU A 279 -11.64 1.81 19.69
CA LEU A 279 -12.35 1.51 18.45
C LEU A 279 -12.49 0.01 18.24
N THR A 280 -13.64 -0.39 17.71
CA THR A 280 -13.94 -1.77 17.34
C THR A 280 -14.05 -1.91 15.84
N TRP A 281 -14.04 -3.13 15.33
CA TRP A 281 -14.33 -3.43 13.95
C TRP A 281 -15.70 -2.91 13.49
N GLU A 282 -16.68 -3.01 14.39
CA GLU A 282 -18.05 -2.55 14.15
C GLU A 282 -18.12 -1.03 14.05
N ASP A 283 -17.29 -0.29 14.80
CA ASP A 283 -17.18 1.16 14.67
C ASP A 283 -16.58 1.54 13.31
N LEU A 284 -15.50 0.86 12.89
CA LEU A 284 -14.88 1.09 11.58
C LEU A 284 -15.84 0.76 10.43
N ALA A 285 -16.72 -0.23 10.59
CA ALA A 285 -17.73 -0.58 9.58
C ALA A 285 -18.79 0.53 9.39
N LYS A 286 -18.96 1.42 10.38
CA LYS A 286 -19.85 2.60 10.28
C LYS A 286 -19.22 3.76 9.52
N MET A 287 -17.88 3.84 9.38
CA MET A 287 -17.12 4.91 8.72
C MET A 287 -17.21 4.85 7.19
N LYS A 288 -18.43 4.81 6.67
CA LYS A 288 -18.71 4.60 5.24
C LYS A 288 -18.32 5.78 4.38
N TYR A 289 -18.62 6.99 4.85
CA TYR A 289 -18.29 8.21 4.11
C TYR A 289 -16.79 8.44 4.06
N THR A 290 -16.10 8.30 5.20
CA THR A 290 -14.64 8.41 5.28
C THR A 290 -13.97 7.41 4.32
N TRP A 291 -14.48 6.16 4.23
CA TRP A 291 -13.94 5.20 3.30
C TRP A 291 -14.19 5.58 1.82
N ARG A 292 -15.35 6.17 1.49
CA ARG A 292 -15.60 6.71 0.14
C ARG A 292 -14.62 7.81 -0.23
N VAL A 293 -14.29 8.71 0.72
CA VAL A 293 -13.26 9.74 0.55
C VAL A 293 -11.89 9.10 0.29
N ALA A 294 -11.54 8.03 1.01
CA ALA A 294 -10.31 7.29 0.77
C ALA A 294 -10.29 6.63 -0.62
N MET A 295 -11.39 6.03 -1.06
CA MET A 295 -11.50 5.41 -2.39
C MET A 295 -11.37 6.45 -3.52
N GLU A 296 -11.99 7.63 -3.38
CA GLU A 296 -11.84 8.72 -4.36
C GLU A 296 -10.41 9.27 -4.37
N THR A 297 -9.77 9.33 -3.20
CA THR A 297 -8.33 9.66 -3.11
C THR A 297 -7.48 8.65 -3.89
N LEU A 298 -7.73 7.36 -3.70
CA LEU A 298 -7.05 6.27 -4.43
C LEU A 298 -7.33 6.30 -5.94
N ARG A 299 -8.54 6.68 -6.36
CA ARG A 299 -8.87 6.85 -7.77
C ARG A 299 -8.03 7.94 -8.40
N MET A 300 -7.92 9.09 -7.76
CA MET A 300 -7.21 10.24 -8.28
C MET A 300 -5.70 10.13 -8.13
N VAL A 301 -5.23 9.58 -7.01
CA VAL A 301 -3.79 9.47 -6.70
C VAL A 301 -3.47 8.05 -6.22
N PRO A 302 -3.58 7.03 -7.10
CA PRO A 302 -3.21 5.68 -6.72
C PRO A 302 -1.71 5.64 -6.35
N PRO A 303 -1.33 5.05 -5.21
CA PRO A 303 0.07 4.88 -4.83
C PRO A 303 0.87 4.15 -5.91
N VAL A 304 0.33 3.06 -6.44
CA VAL A 304 0.92 2.32 -7.56
C VAL A 304 0.29 2.79 -8.86
N PHE A 305 1.08 3.52 -9.65
CA PHE A 305 0.65 4.07 -10.94
C PHE A 305 0.29 2.99 -11.97
N GLY A 306 1.08 1.93 -12.02
CA GLY A 306 0.94 0.85 -12.98
C GLY A 306 1.97 -0.25 -12.74
N SER A 307 1.94 -1.26 -13.55
CA SER A 307 2.80 -2.43 -13.39
C SER A 307 3.09 -3.08 -14.72
N PHE A 308 4.07 -3.98 -14.72
CA PHE A 308 4.44 -4.77 -15.87
C PHE A 308 3.95 -6.21 -15.72
N ARG A 309 3.63 -6.82 -16.88
CA ARG A 309 3.45 -8.25 -17.01
C ARG A 309 4.42 -8.77 -18.05
N ARG A 310 5.06 -9.89 -17.78
CA ARG A 310 5.83 -10.64 -18.77
C ARG A 310 4.90 -11.63 -19.46
N VAL A 311 5.00 -11.70 -20.78
CA VAL A 311 4.29 -12.67 -21.61
C VAL A 311 5.04 -14.01 -21.52
N LEU A 312 4.39 -15.03 -20.96
CA LEU A 312 4.94 -16.39 -20.78
C LEU A 312 4.73 -17.28 -22.00
N LYS A 313 3.64 -17.02 -22.73
CA LYS A 313 3.28 -17.66 -24.00
C LYS A 313 2.61 -16.63 -24.87
N GLU A 314 2.80 -16.69 -26.20
CA GLU A 314 2.16 -15.79 -27.13
C GLU A 314 0.67 -15.61 -26.79
N VAL A 315 0.21 -14.36 -26.76
CA VAL A 315 -1.17 -13.99 -26.48
C VAL A 315 -1.70 -13.10 -27.58
N GLU A 316 -3.01 -13.15 -27.79
CA GLU A 316 -3.72 -12.23 -28.67
C GLU A 316 -4.58 -11.27 -27.83
N TYR A 317 -4.49 -9.97 -28.14
CA TYR A 317 -5.30 -8.93 -27.53
C TYR A 317 -5.62 -7.82 -28.53
N GLY A 318 -6.91 -7.51 -28.70
CA GLY A 318 -7.36 -6.44 -29.60
C GLY A 318 -6.96 -6.65 -31.07
N GLY A 319 -6.86 -7.89 -31.55
CA GLY A 319 -6.44 -8.24 -32.88
C GLY A 319 -4.92 -8.25 -33.11
N TYR A 320 -4.13 -8.02 -32.04
CA TYR A 320 -2.68 -8.04 -32.12
C TYR A 320 -2.11 -9.26 -31.41
N ARG A 321 -1.12 -9.91 -32.03
CA ARG A 321 -0.30 -10.93 -31.40
C ARG A 321 0.81 -10.28 -30.57
N ILE A 322 0.93 -10.67 -29.32
CA ILE A 322 1.99 -10.24 -28.39
C ILE A 322 2.88 -11.44 -28.13
N PRO A 323 4.12 -11.45 -28.66
CA PRO A 323 5.03 -12.59 -28.57
C PRO A 323 5.45 -12.91 -27.12
N GLU A 324 5.84 -14.18 -26.92
CA GLU A 324 6.51 -14.60 -25.69
C GLU A 324 7.76 -13.75 -25.39
N GLY A 325 8.01 -13.50 -24.12
CA GLY A 325 9.15 -12.69 -23.65
C GLY A 325 8.93 -11.18 -23.69
N TRP A 326 7.91 -10.69 -24.38
CA TRP A 326 7.54 -9.27 -24.35
C TRP A 326 6.97 -8.89 -23.00
N GLN A 327 6.94 -7.59 -22.74
CA GLN A 327 6.22 -7.08 -21.55
C GLN A 327 5.00 -6.27 -21.93
N ILE A 328 4.02 -6.31 -21.05
CA ILE A 328 2.82 -5.49 -21.14
C ILE A 328 2.87 -4.48 -19.99
N LEU A 329 2.73 -3.19 -20.31
CA LEU A 329 2.55 -2.11 -19.36
C LEU A 329 1.07 -1.79 -19.25
N TRP A 330 0.55 -1.67 -18.04
CA TRP A 330 -0.75 -1.12 -17.76
C TRP A 330 -0.65 -0.03 -16.68
N ALA A 331 -1.57 0.92 -16.69
CA ALA A 331 -1.58 2.03 -15.75
C ALA A 331 -3.00 2.24 -15.20
N SER A 332 -3.15 2.11 -13.87
CA SER A 332 -4.45 2.22 -13.18
C SER A 332 -5.07 3.59 -13.34
N ASN A 333 -4.30 4.66 -13.15
CA ASN A 333 -4.80 6.01 -13.19
C ASN A 333 -5.31 6.44 -14.58
N ILE A 334 -4.77 5.88 -15.67
CA ILE A 334 -5.29 6.17 -17.02
C ILE A 334 -6.76 5.71 -17.13
N THR A 335 -7.07 4.52 -16.63
CA THR A 335 -8.47 4.04 -16.56
C THR A 335 -9.31 4.87 -15.58
N HIS A 336 -8.73 5.29 -14.45
CA HIS A 336 -9.43 6.09 -13.43
C HIS A 336 -9.79 7.51 -13.90
N TYR A 337 -9.08 8.04 -14.91
CA TYR A 337 -9.35 9.37 -15.48
C TYR A 337 -10.12 9.33 -16.81
N ASP A 338 -10.62 8.17 -17.21
CA ASP A 338 -11.46 8.02 -18.39
C ASP A 338 -12.85 8.61 -18.16
N GLU A 339 -13.23 9.62 -18.97
CA GLU A 339 -14.52 10.32 -18.86
C GLU A 339 -15.73 9.44 -19.19
N GLN A 340 -15.53 8.37 -19.96
CA GLN A 340 -16.57 7.39 -20.25
C GLN A 340 -16.90 6.50 -19.05
N LEU A 341 -15.96 6.36 -18.12
CA LEU A 341 -16.09 5.53 -16.92
C LEU A 341 -16.44 6.36 -15.68
N PHE A 342 -15.85 7.54 -15.58
CA PHE A 342 -16.02 8.45 -14.44
C PHE A 342 -16.35 9.86 -14.94
N SER A 343 -17.61 10.27 -14.83
CA SER A 343 -18.03 11.63 -15.23
C SER A 343 -17.21 12.68 -14.51
N LYS A 344 -16.69 13.69 -15.23
CA LYS A 344 -15.83 14.76 -14.67
C LYS A 344 -14.70 14.20 -13.81
N PRO A 345 -13.80 13.33 -14.34
CA PRO A 345 -12.89 12.53 -13.54
C PRO A 345 -11.85 13.34 -12.76
N ARG A 346 -11.67 14.64 -13.11
CA ARG A 346 -10.77 15.56 -12.40
C ARG A 346 -11.42 16.21 -11.18
N LYS A 347 -12.76 16.14 -11.04
CA LYS A 347 -13.47 16.60 -9.84
C LYS A 347 -13.39 15.51 -8.78
N PHE A 348 -12.96 15.89 -7.57
CA PHE A 348 -13.02 15.02 -6.40
C PHE A 348 -14.48 14.85 -5.95
N ASP A 349 -14.98 13.64 -5.92
CA ASP A 349 -16.37 13.36 -5.65
C ASP A 349 -16.56 11.97 -5.02
N PRO A 350 -16.60 11.87 -3.67
CA PRO A 350 -16.75 10.61 -2.98
C PRO A 350 -18.09 9.88 -3.23
N THR A 351 -19.12 10.63 -3.73
CA THR A 351 -20.44 10.02 -4.00
C THR A 351 -20.37 8.95 -5.08
N ARG A 352 -19.35 8.95 -5.93
CA ARG A 352 -19.08 7.88 -6.91
C ARG A 352 -19.02 6.49 -6.31
N PHE A 353 -18.66 6.41 -5.03
CA PHE A 353 -18.51 5.14 -4.30
C PHE A 353 -19.71 4.83 -3.39
N GLU A 354 -20.83 5.56 -3.52
CA GLU A 354 -22.07 5.24 -2.79
C GLU A 354 -22.65 3.91 -3.22
N ASN A 355 -22.75 3.72 -4.51
CA ASN A 355 -23.18 2.47 -5.10
C ASN A 355 -22.08 1.86 -5.96
N GLN A 356 -21.25 1.02 -5.34
CA GLN A 356 -20.10 0.41 -6.03
C GLN A 356 -20.52 -0.52 -7.19
N SER A 357 -21.76 -1.01 -7.20
CA SER A 357 -22.27 -1.84 -8.30
C SER A 357 -22.48 -1.05 -9.60
N GLU A 358 -22.56 0.26 -9.54
CA GLU A 358 -22.65 1.14 -10.72
C GLU A 358 -21.29 1.39 -11.39
N ILE A 359 -20.20 1.12 -10.69
CA ILE A 359 -18.86 1.24 -11.27
C ILE A 359 -18.62 0.02 -12.16
N PRO A 360 -18.38 0.21 -13.48
CA PRO A 360 -18.16 -0.91 -14.38
C PRO A 360 -17.01 -1.81 -13.88
N PRO A 361 -17.13 -3.14 -14.00
CA PRO A 361 -16.06 -4.05 -13.60
C PRO A 361 -14.74 -3.71 -14.23
N TYR A 362 -13.65 -3.81 -13.45
CA TYR A 362 -12.28 -3.49 -13.88
C TYR A 362 -12.00 -2.00 -14.20
N SER A 363 -12.92 -1.08 -13.88
CA SER A 363 -12.72 0.36 -14.04
C SER A 363 -11.98 0.97 -12.86
N PHE A 364 -12.33 0.59 -11.63
CA PHE A 364 -11.58 0.97 -10.42
C PHE A 364 -10.64 -0.15 -10.02
N VAL A 365 -9.34 0.05 -10.21
CA VAL A 365 -8.29 -0.98 -10.03
C VAL A 365 -7.13 -0.49 -9.15
N ALA A 366 -7.43 0.38 -8.19
CA ALA A 366 -6.43 0.89 -7.24
C ALA A 366 -5.74 -0.22 -6.43
N PHE A 367 -6.46 -1.30 -6.16
CA PHE A 367 -5.95 -2.51 -5.50
C PHE A 367 -5.64 -3.66 -6.48
N GLY A 368 -5.60 -3.39 -7.79
CA GLY A 368 -5.41 -4.40 -8.82
C GLY A 368 -6.65 -5.27 -9.03
N GLY A 369 -6.44 -6.52 -9.41
CA GLY A 369 -7.54 -7.48 -9.66
C GLY A 369 -7.06 -8.90 -9.94
N GLY A 370 -8.03 -9.83 -10.04
CA GLY A 370 -7.75 -11.25 -10.30
C GLY A 370 -6.94 -11.92 -9.19
N ALA A 371 -6.16 -12.93 -9.55
CA ALA A 371 -5.37 -13.71 -8.59
C ALA A 371 -4.30 -12.88 -7.83
N ARG A 372 -4.00 -11.67 -8.30
CA ARG A 372 -3.03 -10.75 -7.68
C ARG A 372 -3.68 -9.49 -7.10
N ILE A 373 -4.97 -9.52 -6.83
CA ILE A 373 -5.64 -8.45 -6.09
C ILE A 373 -4.90 -8.22 -4.76
N CYS A 374 -4.82 -6.97 -4.30
CA CYS A 374 -4.07 -6.64 -3.09
C CYS A 374 -4.58 -7.44 -1.89
N PRO A 375 -3.73 -8.24 -1.22
CA PRO A 375 -4.15 -8.98 -0.02
C PRO A 375 -4.35 -8.06 1.18
N GLY A 376 -3.70 -6.88 1.19
CA GLY A 376 -3.75 -5.90 2.26
C GLY A 376 -4.91 -4.90 2.15
N PHE A 377 -5.92 -5.15 1.32
CA PHE A 377 -7.05 -4.25 1.13
C PHE A 377 -7.75 -3.89 2.45
N GLU A 378 -8.19 -4.91 3.20
CA GLU A 378 -8.87 -4.67 4.49
C GLU A 378 -7.92 -4.06 5.53
N PHE A 379 -6.65 -4.46 5.56
CA PHE A 379 -5.65 -3.86 6.44
C PHE A 379 -5.48 -2.36 6.17
N ALA A 380 -5.30 -1.97 4.90
CA ALA A 380 -5.16 -0.56 4.51
C ALA A 380 -6.42 0.26 4.82
N LYS A 381 -7.61 -0.35 4.70
CA LYS A 381 -8.88 0.26 5.08
C LYS A 381 -8.93 0.54 6.59
N LEU A 382 -8.66 -0.48 7.41
CA LEU A 382 -8.68 -0.34 8.86
C LEU A 382 -7.67 0.73 9.32
N GLU A 383 -6.43 0.64 8.84
CA GLU A 383 -5.36 1.58 9.16
C GLU A 383 -5.77 3.02 8.81
N THR A 384 -6.28 3.23 7.59
CA THR A 384 -6.73 4.56 7.15
C THR A 384 -7.85 5.09 8.03
N LEU A 385 -8.86 4.27 8.34
CA LEU A 385 -10.01 4.70 9.13
C LEU A 385 -9.63 5.03 10.57
N VAL A 386 -8.79 4.21 11.23
CA VAL A 386 -8.31 4.48 12.58
C VAL A 386 -7.51 5.78 12.63
N VAL A 387 -6.59 5.97 11.68
CA VAL A 387 -5.76 7.19 11.63
C VAL A 387 -6.61 8.44 11.40
N ILE A 388 -7.51 8.40 10.41
CA ILE A 388 -8.35 9.56 10.09
C ILE A 388 -9.31 9.88 11.24
N HIS A 389 -9.88 8.88 11.92
CA HIS A 389 -10.70 9.09 13.12
C HIS A 389 -9.98 9.98 14.14
N HIS A 390 -8.79 9.57 14.56
CA HIS A 390 -8.04 10.31 15.58
C HIS A 390 -7.53 11.66 15.07
N LEU A 391 -7.16 11.77 13.79
CA LEU A 391 -6.72 13.05 13.23
C LEU A 391 -7.85 14.08 13.19
N VAL A 392 -9.02 13.75 12.64
CA VAL A 392 -10.09 14.75 12.47
C VAL A 392 -10.81 15.07 13.77
N THR A 393 -10.85 14.16 14.75
CA THR A 393 -11.45 14.41 16.06
C THR A 393 -10.55 15.28 16.96
N GLN A 394 -9.22 15.14 16.83
CA GLN A 394 -8.28 15.85 17.72
C GLN A 394 -7.68 17.10 17.10
N PHE A 395 -7.60 17.20 15.78
CA PHE A 395 -6.91 18.30 15.11
C PHE A 395 -7.75 18.91 13.99
N LYS A 396 -7.47 20.20 13.71
CA LYS A 396 -7.84 20.90 12.51
C LYS A 396 -6.55 21.35 11.81
N TRP A 397 -6.53 21.33 10.47
CA TRP A 397 -5.35 21.74 9.74
C TRP A 397 -5.67 22.47 8.44
N ARG A 398 -4.70 23.24 7.96
CA ARG A 398 -4.72 23.90 6.66
C ARG A 398 -3.34 23.81 6.01
N LEU A 399 -3.28 23.87 4.68
CA LEU A 399 -2.01 23.89 3.96
C LEU A 399 -1.20 25.13 4.31
N CYS A 400 0.13 25.00 4.44
CA CYS A 400 1.04 26.12 4.70
C CYS A 400 1.23 27.06 3.50
N GLY A 401 1.00 26.59 2.30
CA GLY A 401 1.18 27.35 1.06
C GLY A 401 0.09 27.08 0.03
N LYS A 402 0.20 27.79 -1.11
CA LYS A 402 -0.69 27.60 -2.25
C LYS A 402 -0.27 26.41 -3.14
N ASP A 403 0.99 25.97 -3.04
CA ASP A 403 1.50 24.84 -3.83
C ASP A 403 1.09 23.53 -3.17
N ASP A 404 0.10 22.91 -3.75
CA ASP A 404 -0.39 21.61 -3.37
C ASP A 404 -0.04 20.53 -4.41
N SER A 405 0.93 20.81 -5.27
CA SER A 405 1.40 19.90 -6.29
C SER A 405 2.03 18.63 -5.71
N PHE A 406 2.20 17.64 -6.53
CA PHE A 406 2.93 16.43 -6.18
C PHE A 406 3.71 15.91 -7.39
N ILE A 407 4.74 15.15 -7.13
CA ILE A 407 5.53 14.44 -8.13
C ILE A 407 5.39 12.94 -7.96
N ARG A 408 5.63 12.18 -9.04
CA ARG A 408 5.78 10.72 -8.97
C ARG A 408 7.23 10.34 -9.29
N ASP A 409 7.93 9.68 -8.34
CA ASP A 409 9.31 9.21 -8.50
C ASP A 409 9.56 7.87 -7.79
N PRO A 410 9.00 6.75 -8.19
CA PRO A 410 7.79 6.53 -8.98
C PRO A 410 6.48 6.64 -8.17
N LEU A 411 6.58 6.65 -6.85
CA LEU A 411 5.44 6.81 -5.95
C LEU A 411 5.06 8.29 -5.82
N PRO A 412 3.77 8.64 -5.64
CA PRO A 412 3.37 10.02 -5.48
C PRO A 412 3.89 10.60 -4.16
N SER A 413 4.49 11.78 -4.23
CA SER A 413 4.97 12.54 -3.09
C SER A 413 4.51 14.00 -3.22
N PRO A 414 3.80 14.55 -2.23
CA PRO A 414 3.38 15.93 -2.26
C PRO A 414 4.58 16.87 -2.08
N PHE A 415 4.44 18.08 -2.58
CA PHE A 415 5.46 19.11 -2.45
C PHE A 415 5.90 19.26 -0.99
N GLU A 416 7.20 19.27 -0.75
CA GLU A 416 7.83 19.35 0.57
C GLU A 416 7.29 18.38 1.65
N GLY A 417 6.63 17.29 1.25
CA GLY A 417 6.06 16.32 2.20
C GLY A 417 4.73 16.76 2.84
N LEU A 418 4.00 17.67 2.20
CA LEU A 418 2.75 18.25 2.65
C LEU A 418 2.89 19.04 3.97
N PRO A 419 3.47 20.25 3.94
CA PRO A 419 3.53 21.10 5.12
C PRO A 419 2.14 21.66 5.45
N ILE A 420 1.72 21.54 6.72
CA ILE A 420 0.44 22.02 7.23
C ILE A 420 0.64 22.87 8.49
N HIS A 421 -0.26 23.86 8.66
CA HIS A 421 -0.52 24.43 9.96
C HIS A 421 -1.52 23.54 10.71
N LEU A 422 -1.21 23.25 11.95
CA LEU A 422 -1.99 22.37 12.82
C LEU A 422 -2.57 23.17 13.98
N GLU A 423 -3.84 22.93 14.28
CA GLU A 423 -4.55 23.43 15.45
C GLU A 423 -5.10 22.22 16.21
N GLN A 424 -4.71 22.09 17.47
CA GLN A 424 -5.25 21.07 18.35
C GLN A 424 -6.62 21.52 18.86
N LYS A 425 -7.62 20.69 18.69
CA LYS A 425 -8.95 20.95 19.25
C LYS A 425 -8.90 20.77 20.76
N ASN A 426 -9.47 21.71 21.48
CA ASN A 426 -9.69 21.53 22.90
C ASN A 426 -10.69 20.38 23.08
N VAL A 427 -10.22 19.29 23.60
CA VAL A 427 -11.09 18.22 24.07
C VAL A 427 -11.67 18.75 25.38
N GLU A 428 -12.77 19.53 25.29
CA GLU A 428 -13.59 19.77 26.47
C GLU A 428 -14.01 18.41 27.01
N GLN A 429 -13.68 18.17 28.27
CA GLN A 429 -14.09 16.98 29.00
C GLN A 429 -15.63 16.93 28.93
N GLN A 430 -16.18 16.13 28.03
CA GLN A 430 -17.58 15.74 28.02
C GLN A 430 -17.75 14.41 28.75
#